data_de67c25b57edd0fa29028651ede8dc17
#
_entry.id   de67c25b57edd0fa29028651ede8dc17
#
_cell.length_a   1.000
_cell.length_b   1.000
_cell.length_c   1.000
_cell.angle_alpha   90.00
_cell.angle_beta   90.00
_cell.angle_gamma   90.00
#
_symmetry.space_group_name_H-M   'P 1'
#
loop_
_entity.id
_entity.type
_entity.pdbx_description
1 polymer ?
#
loop_
_entity_poly.entity_id
_entity_poly.type
_entity_poly.pdbx_seq_one_letter_code
_entity_poly.pdbx_strand_id
1 'polypeptide(L)'
;MEKYGNITAGLNVSTTKGMHYKTMKDLLGANKYTDVDKFSVRDYGYNSSMIQNDLDNPNRLIGEDDKFGYDYNIFVNKANVWANYQFDKSFYSLFFAGRLGGTTMEREGLMRNGRAANNSKGKSGTAKFLESGAKAGATFRIGGKHVFNVGLGYEENAPLPYNAFIAPRLKNDFATDLTNEEVMTAEASYAFNGPIFAFKVSGYYTRFNNVTELDQFYNDQESRYTYLSMTGVEKEYMGVELAASVKLTSNLTLKALGTFNNAEYVNNPNANLTYENESETKQDVVYIDGMKESGTPLSAYSLGLDYNVKGWFFSINGNYYHRGFIDFSTYRRLGNVLGIKPGNNGTVNDHGNPVTAIIPGQEEFDGGFMLDLSIGKYIRLQKGRSLSINLTLNNVTNNTDMKTGGYEQNRDDNYDDGRDRPYQFSRHSKYYYAQGLNGFLNVGFRF
;
A
#
# COMPACT_ATOMS: atom_id res chain seq x y z
N MET A 1 1.06 1.75 -43.19
CA MET A 1 0.61 2.73 -42.17
C MET A 1 -0.88 2.94 -42.41
N GLU A 2 -1.70 2.60 -41.41
CA GLU A 2 -3.14 2.73 -41.51
C GLU A 2 -3.55 4.20 -41.69
N LYS A 3 -4.49 4.46 -42.60
CA LYS A 3 -4.98 5.81 -42.87
C LYS A 3 -5.86 6.32 -41.70
N TYR A 4 -6.44 5.38 -40.96
CA TYR A 4 -7.35 5.59 -39.83
C TYR A 4 -6.77 4.89 -38.62
N GLY A 5 -6.92 5.47 -37.42
CA GLY A 5 -6.46 4.84 -36.19
C GLY A 5 -7.23 3.57 -35.85
N ASN A 6 -6.76 2.88 -34.79
CA ASN A 6 -7.38 1.66 -34.27
C ASN A 6 -8.28 1.99 -33.09
N ILE A 7 -9.49 1.44 -33.06
CA ILE A 7 -10.37 1.46 -31.92
C ILE A 7 -10.39 0.06 -31.30
N THR A 8 -10.16 0.01 -30.01
CA THR A 8 -10.35 -1.20 -29.20
C THR A 8 -11.36 -0.87 -28.10
N ALA A 9 -12.38 -1.70 -27.95
CA ALA A 9 -13.41 -1.52 -26.92
C ALA A 9 -13.71 -2.84 -26.23
N GLY A 10 -14.17 -2.78 -25.00
CA GLY A 10 -14.50 -3.98 -24.24
C GLY A 10 -15.52 -3.72 -23.15
N LEU A 11 -16.08 -4.83 -22.66
CA LEU A 11 -16.96 -4.92 -21.51
C LEU A 11 -16.31 -5.84 -20.48
N ASN A 12 -16.26 -5.40 -19.22
CA ASN A 12 -15.85 -6.22 -18.09
C ASN A 12 -17.02 -6.34 -17.13
N VAL A 13 -17.31 -7.57 -16.70
CA VAL A 13 -18.27 -7.87 -15.64
C VAL A 13 -17.63 -8.82 -14.66
N SER A 14 -17.70 -8.53 -13.37
CA SER A 14 -17.20 -9.41 -12.33
C SER A 14 -18.14 -9.44 -11.12
N THR A 15 -18.25 -10.61 -10.50
CA THR A 15 -18.91 -10.81 -9.22
C THR A 15 -17.94 -11.54 -8.30
N THR A 16 -17.71 -10.98 -7.13
CA THR A 16 -16.79 -11.54 -6.14
C THR A 16 -17.52 -11.72 -4.82
N LYS A 17 -17.32 -12.88 -4.18
CA LYS A 17 -17.71 -13.15 -2.81
C LYS A 17 -16.45 -13.43 -2.00
N GLY A 18 -16.07 -12.52 -1.11
CA GLY A 18 -15.04 -12.72 -0.10
C GLY A 18 -15.64 -13.32 1.16
N MET A 19 -15.14 -14.45 1.61
CA MET A 19 -15.54 -15.08 2.88
C MET A 19 -14.49 -14.77 3.94
N HIS A 20 -14.90 -14.19 5.06
CA HIS A 20 -14.04 -13.72 6.13
C HIS A 20 -14.43 -14.40 7.44
N TYR A 21 -13.59 -15.29 7.93
CA TYR A 21 -13.79 -16.02 9.16
C TYR A 21 -12.44 -16.43 9.75
N LYS A 22 -12.44 -16.88 10.99
CA LYS A 22 -11.32 -17.59 11.61
C LYS A 22 -11.76 -18.97 12.09
N THR A 23 -10.86 -19.93 12.04
CA THR A 23 -11.07 -21.28 12.56
C THR A 23 -10.13 -21.57 13.71
N MET A 24 -10.56 -22.41 14.64
CA MET A 24 -9.73 -22.88 15.72
C MET A 24 -8.71 -23.87 15.16
N LYS A 25 -7.43 -23.55 15.26
CA LYS A 25 -6.37 -24.39 14.68
C LYS A 25 -5.92 -25.49 15.63
N ASP A 26 -5.83 -25.18 16.92
CA ASP A 26 -5.34 -26.06 17.95
C ASP A 26 -5.92 -25.64 19.30
N LEU A 27 -6.41 -26.57 20.09
CA LEU A 27 -6.96 -26.33 21.42
C LEU A 27 -5.91 -26.46 22.55
N LEU A 28 -4.63 -26.68 22.20
CA LEU A 28 -3.50 -26.80 23.14
C LEU A 28 -3.76 -27.83 24.26
N GLY A 29 -4.42 -28.95 23.92
CA GLY A 29 -4.77 -30.03 24.83
C GLY A 29 -6.10 -29.84 25.58
N ALA A 30 -6.82 -28.75 25.36
CA ALA A 30 -8.19 -28.62 25.87
C ALA A 30 -9.19 -29.37 24.98
N ASN A 31 -10.32 -29.80 25.55
CA ASN A 31 -11.36 -30.52 24.80
C ASN A 31 -12.24 -29.57 23.96
N LYS A 32 -12.51 -28.37 24.46
CA LYS A 32 -13.38 -27.35 23.86
C LYS A 32 -12.96 -25.95 24.26
N TYR A 33 -13.33 -24.98 23.42
CA TYR A 33 -13.19 -23.57 23.70
C TYR A 33 -14.55 -22.89 23.67
N THR A 34 -14.83 -21.99 24.65
CA THR A 34 -16.07 -21.20 24.65
C THR A 34 -15.90 -19.99 23.76
N ASP A 35 -16.76 -19.88 22.74
CA ASP A 35 -16.72 -18.79 21.73
C ASP A 35 -17.31 -17.49 22.27
N VAL A 36 -16.53 -16.82 23.11
CA VAL A 36 -16.83 -15.49 23.67
C VAL A 36 -15.68 -14.54 23.41
N ASP A 37 -15.97 -13.24 23.37
CA ASP A 37 -14.96 -12.20 23.25
C ASP A 37 -14.29 -11.92 24.60
N LYS A 38 -12.98 -12.15 24.66
CA LYS A 38 -12.22 -12.05 25.92
C LYS A 38 -12.08 -10.62 26.43
N PHE A 39 -12.03 -9.63 25.54
CA PHE A 39 -11.97 -8.23 25.93
C PHE A 39 -13.31 -7.78 26.53
N SER A 40 -14.41 -8.18 25.90
CA SER A 40 -15.75 -7.92 26.43
C SER A 40 -15.99 -8.65 27.76
N VAL A 41 -15.45 -9.86 27.98
CA VAL A 41 -15.51 -10.54 29.30
C VAL A 41 -14.85 -9.70 30.38
N ARG A 42 -13.69 -9.10 30.11
CA ARG A 42 -13.01 -8.20 31.06
C ARG A 42 -13.87 -6.99 31.40
N ASP A 43 -14.49 -6.38 30.41
CA ASP A 43 -15.17 -5.08 30.56
C ASP A 43 -16.63 -5.21 31.05
N TYR A 44 -17.33 -6.29 30.67
CA TYR A 44 -18.75 -6.48 30.96
C TYR A 44 -19.05 -7.68 31.88
N GLY A 45 -18.05 -8.54 32.16
CA GLY A 45 -18.22 -9.74 32.96
C GLY A 45 -18.89 -10.91 32.22
N TYR A 46 -18.74 -12.13 32.75
CA TYR A 46 -19.17 -13.38 32.11
C TYR A 46 -20.69 -13.51 31.88
N ASN A 47 -21.51 -12.79 32.63
CA ASN A 47 -22.98 -12.87 32.54
C ASN A 47 -23.59 -11.90 31.51
N SER A 48 -22.78 -11.08 30.87
CA SER A 48 -23.25 -10.09 29.90
C SER A 48 -23.48 -10.71 28.52
N SER A 49 -24.54 -10.31 27.84
CA SER A 49 -24.78 -10.66 26.43
C SER A 49 -23.74 -10.03 25.49
N MET A 50 -23.07 -8.95 25.92
CA MET A 50 -22.03 -8.25 25.17
C MET A 50 -20.81 -9.13 24.88
N ILE A 51 -20.56 -10.18 25.66
CA ILE A 51 -19.42 -11.08 25.45
C ILE A 51 -19.63 -12.07 24.30
N GLN A 52 -20.87 -12.28 23.88
CA GLN A 52 -21.21 -13.30 22.89
C GLN A 52 -20.76 -12.90 21.48
N ASN A 53 -19.98 -13.77 20.84
CA ASN A 53 -19.65 -13.62 19.42
C ASN A 53 -20.85 -13.96 18.52
N ASP A 54 -21.75 -14.85 19.02
CA ASP A 54 -23.01 -15.18 18.39
C ASP A 54 -24.14 -15.30 19.41
N LEU A 55 -25.03 -14.32 19.47
CA LEU A 55 -26.21 -14.31 20.36
C LEU A 55 -27.24 -15.39 20.01
N ASP A 56 -27.22 -15.92 18.79
CA ASP A 56 -28.13 -16.99 18.39
C ASP A 56 -27.67 -18.35 18.91
N ASN A 57 -26.37 -18.45 19.30
CA ASN A 57 -25.74 -19.62 19.90
C ASN A 57 -24.85 -19.19 21.07
N PRO A 58 -25.44 -18.72 22.20
CA PRO A 58 -24.69 -18.18 23.30
C PRO A 58 -23.83 -19.25 23.98
N ASN A 59 -22.62 -18.87 24.40
CA ASN A 59 -21.63 -19.76 25.04
C ASN A 59 -21.32 -21.01 24.21
N ARG A 60 -21.37 -20.90 22.88
CA ARG A 60 -21.09 -22.01 21.96
C ARG A 60 -19.71 -22.62 22.28
N LEU A 61 -19.69 -23.96 22.38
CA LEU A 61 -18.47 -24.74 22.55
C LEU A 61 -17.95 -25.18 21.19
N ILE A 62 -16.73 -24.78 20.86
CA ILE A 62 -16.09 -25.09 19.59
C ILE A 62 -14.93 -26.09 19.76
N GLY A 63 -14.67 -26.87 18.72
CA GLY A 63 -13.54 -27.75 18.55
C GLY A 63 -12.53 -27.20 17.56
N GLU A 64 -11.54 -28.04 17.21
CA GLU A 64 -10.62 -27.76 16.11
C GLU A 64 -11.39 -27.68 14.78
N ASP A 65 -10.91 -26.81 13.86
CA ASP A 65 -11.49 -26.46 12.57
C ASP A 65 -12.87 -25.76 12.63
N ASP A 66 -13.50 -25.64 13.80
CA ASP A 66 -14.73 -24.86 13.93
C ASP A 66 -14.48 -23.36 13.74
N LYS A 67 -15.41 -22.67 13.08
CA LYS A 67 -15.39 -21.23 12.96
C LYS A 67 -15.73 -20.59 14.30
N PHE A 68 -15.05 -19.47 14.65
CA PHE A 68 -15.30 -18.75 15.91
C PHE A 68 -15.02 -17.25 15.77
N GLY A 69 -15.53 -16.47 16.72
CA GLY A 69 -15.28 -15.03 16.84
C GLY A 69 -16.07 -14.19 15.85
N TYR A 70 -15.85 -14.38 14.54
CA TYR A 70 -16.58 -13.71 13.48
C TYR A 70 -16.72 -14.61 12.24
N ASP A 71 -17.80 -14.43 11.50
CA ASP A 71 -18.03 -15.00 10.17
C ASP A 71 -18.91 -14.04 9.35
N TYR A 72 -18.38 -13.55 8.21
CA TYR A 72 -19.10 -12.65 7.32
C TYR A 72 -18.62 -12.77 5.87
N ASN A 73 -19.46 -12.37 4.93
CA ASN A 73 -19.15 -12.26 3.53
C ASN A 73 -19.10 -10.80 3.09
N ILE A 74 -18.28 -10.47 2.11
CA ILE A 74 -18.33 -9.22 1.34
C ILE A 74 -18.62 -9.59 -0.11
N PHE A 75 -19.66 -9.01 -0.69
CA PHE A 75 -20.04 -9.13 -2.09
C PHE A 75 -19.63 -7.87 -2.83
N VAL A 76 -18.96 -8.04 -3.96
CA VAL A 76 -18.58 -6.95 -4.86
C VAL A 76 -19.00 -7.32 -6.27
N ASN A 77 -19.89 -6.52 -6.86
CA ASN A 77 -20.25 -6.66 -8.27
C ASN A 77 -19.77 -5.43 -9.01
N LYS A 78 -19.09 -5.64 -10.13
CA LYS A 78 -18.50 -4.59 -10.96
C LYS A 78 -18.84 -4.83 -12.42
N ALA A 79 -19.25 -3.77 -13.11
CA ALA A 79 -19.43 -3.79 -14.55
C ALA A 79 -18.92 -2.48 -15.13
N ASN A 80 -18.15 -2.56 -16.21
CA ASN A 80 -17.69 -1.36 -16.93
C ASN A 80 -17.54 -1.62 -18.43
N VAL A 81 -17.73 -0.56 -19.19
CA VAL A 81 -17.39 -0.48 -20.63
C VAL A 81 -16.21 0.46 -20.79
N TRP A 82 -15.35 0.16 -21.73
CA TRP A 82 -14.20 1.00 -22.04
C TRP A 82 -13.92 1.00 -23.54
N ALA A 83 -13.32 2.08 -23.99
CA ALA A 83 -12.84 2.20 -25.36
C ALA A 83 -11.49 2.92 -25.38
N ASN A 84 -10.63 2.51 -26.29
CA ASN A 84 -9.34 3.13 -26.58
C ASN A 84 -9.23 3.38 -28.07
N TYR A 85 -8.84 4.60 -28.44
CA TYR A 85 -8.50 5.00 -29.79
C TYR A 85 -7.01 5.28 -29.87
N GLN A 86 -6.32 4.63 -30.79
CA GLN A 86 -4.89 4.82 -31.05
C GLN A 86 -4.67 5.21 -32.49
N PHE A 87 -3.89 6.25 -32.70
CA PHE A 87 -3.52 6.77 -34.02
C PHE A 87 -2.01 6.87 -34.15
N ASP A 88 -1.42 6.13 -35.09
CA ASP A 88 0.01 6.01 -35.28
C ASP A 88 0.45 6.57 -36.63
N LYS A 89 1.44 7.46 -36.61
CA LYS A 89 2.21 7.93 -37.76
C LYS A 89 3.71 7.71 -37.49
N SER A 90 4.51 7.82 -38.52
CA SER A 90 5.96 7.61 -38.41
C SER A 90 6.63 8.50 -37.37
N PHE A 91 6.19 9.75 -37.25
CA PHE A 91 6.81 10.72 -36.33
C PHE A 91 5.98 11.02 -35.08
N TYR A 92 4.72 10.58 -34.98
CA TYR A 92 3.92 10.72 -33.78
C TYR A 92 2.90 9.59 -33.60
N SER A 93 2.52 9.35 -32.36
CA SER A 93 1.38 8.51 -31.96
C SER A 93 0.51 9.27 -30.96
N LEU A 94 -0.81 9.10 -31.06
CA LEU A 94 -1.79 9.66 -30.14
C LEU A 94 -2.63 8.52 -29.61
N PHE A 95 -3.00 8.56 -28.33
CA PHE A 95 -4.02 7.69 -27.78
C PHE A 95 -5.02 8.46 -26.93
N PHE A 96 -6.25 7.98 -26.93
CA PHE A 96 -7.34 8.45 -26.08
C PHE A 96 -8.08 7.23 -25.56
N ALA A 97 -8.31 7.17 -24.26
CA ALA A 97 -9.05 6.07 -23.64
C ALA A 97 -10.13 6.63 -22.73
N GLY A 98 -11.27 5.94 -22.67
CA GLY A 98 -12.36 6.26 -21.77
C GLY A 98 -12.97 5.01 -21.15
N ARG A 99 -13.46 5.14 -19.91
CA ARG A 99 -14.15 4.08 -19.17
C ARG A 99 -15.35 4.65 -18.43
N LEU A 100 -16.44 3.91 -18.44
CA LEU A 100 -17.62 4.15 -17.58
C LEU A 100 -18.06 2.82 -16.99
N GLY A 101 -18.44 2.84 -15.70
CA GLY A 101 -18.85 1.62 -15.04
C GLY A 101 -19.48 1.89 -13.68
N GLY A 102 -19.71 0.82 -12.95
CA GLY A 102 -20.20 0.90 -11.59
C GLY A 102 -19.80 -0.30 -10.78
N THR A 103 -19.67 -0.06 -9.47
CA THR A 103 -19.39 -1.07 -8.47
C THR A 103 -20.44 -1.02 -7.39
N THR A 104 -20.89 -2.20 -6.93
CA THR A 104 -21.73 -2.33 -5.74
C THR A 104 -21.04 -3.17 -4.70
N MET A 105 -21.18 -2.79 -3.42
CA MET A 105 -20.62 -3.51 -2.29
C MET A 105 -21.67 -3.77 -1.24
N GLU A 106 -21.66 -4.97 -0.67
CA GLU A 106 -22.56 -5.39 0.40
C GLU A 106 -21.80 -6.31 1.36
N ARG A 107 -22.00 -6.15 2.66
CA ARG A 107 -21.55 -7.11 3.68
C ARG A 107 -22.74 -7.95 4.16
N GLU A 108 -22.51 -9.23 4.41
CA GLU A 108 -23.47 -10.13 5.05
C GLU A 108 -22.82 -10.77 6.27
N GLY A 109 -23.26 -10.39 7.47
CA GLY A 109 -22.84 -11.03 8.70
C GLY A 109 -23.57 -12.35 8.92
N LEU A 110 -22.84 -13.40 9.31
CA LEU A 110 -23.39 -14.73 9.58
C LEU A 110 -23.56 -15.02 11.07
N MET A 111 -22.94 -14.23 11.95
CA MET A 111 -23.06 -14.30 13.41
C MET A 111 -23.71 -13.03 13.96
N ARG A 112 -24.55 -13.16 14.97
CA ARG A 112 -25.18 -12.03 15.68
C ARG A 112 -24.34 -11.63 16.88
N ASN A 113 -23.46 -10.64 16.70
CA ASN A 113 -22.51 -10.20 17.70
C ASN A 113 -23.20 -9.45 18.85
N GLY A 114 -22.85 -9.75 20.09
CA GLY A 114 -23.46 -9.15 21.29
C GLY A 114 -23.27 -7.65 21.40
N ARG A 115 -22.14 -7.12 20.91
CA ARG A 115 -21.83 -5.68 20.92
C ARG A 115 -22.55 -4.91 19.82
N ALA A 116 -23.00 -5.59 18.78
CA ALA A 116 -23.74 -5.02 17.67
C ALA A 116 -24.97 -5.90 17.32
N ALA A 117 -25.77 -6.24 18.32
CA ALA A 117 -26.84 -7.22 18.22
C ALA A 117 -27.86 -6.97 17.09
N ASN A 118 -28.12 -5.69 16.78
CA ASN A 118 -29.08 -5.27 15.74
C ASN A 118 -28.41 -4.87 14.42
N ASN A 119 -27.07 -4.94 14.34
CA ASN A 119 -26.31 -4.43 13.19
C ASN A 119 -25.10 -5.31 12.82
N SER A 120 -25.11 -6.60 13.13
CA SER A 120 -24.00 -7.51 12.84
C SER A 120 -24.38 -8.67 11.93
N LYS A 121 -25.59 -9.26 12.11
CA LYS A 121 -26.10 -10.37 11.30
C LYS A 121 -27.00 -9.85 10.17
N GLY A 122 -26.93 -10.54 9.02
CA GLY A 122 -27.64 -10.16 7.81
C GLY A 122 -26.89 -9.13 6.98
N LYS A 123 -27.62 -8.51 6.04
CA LYS A 123 -27.04 -7.62 5.03
C LYS A 123 -26.90 -6.19 5.52
N SER A 124 -25.82 -5.53 5.10
CA SER A 124 -25.48 -4.13 5.43
C SER A 124 -26.30 -3.08 4.66
N GLY A 125 -27.10 -3.45 3.73
CA GLY A 125 -27.47 -2.56 2.62
C GLY A 125 -26.37 -2.57 1.55
N THR A 126 -26.61 -1.83 0.45
CA THR A 126 -25.72 -1.84 -0.72
C THR A 126 -25.16 -0.45 -0.98
N ALA A 127 -23.85 -0.28 -0.87
CA ALA A 127 -23.14 0.89 -1.39
C ALA A 127 -23.03 0.79 -2.90
N LYS A 128 -23.21 1.92 -3.61
CA LYS A 128 -23.21 1.99 -5.08
C LYS A 128 -22.30 3.12 -5.52
N PHE A 129 -21.39 2.82 -6.44
CA PHE A 129 -20.40 3.73 -6.98
C PHE A 129 -20.52 3.78 -8.50
N LEU A 130 -20.61 4.98 -9.06
CA LEU A 130 -20.46 5.22 -10.49
C LEU A 130 -18.99 5.55 -10.76
N GLU A 131 -18.35 4.78 -11.61
CA GLU A 131 -16.93 4.92 -11.92
C GLU A 131 -16.75 5.51 -13.30
N SER A 132 -15.81 6.43 -13.46
CA SER A 132 -15.44 7.02 -14.73
C SER A 132 -13.93 7.11 -14.89
N GLY A 133 -13.46 7.26 -16.12
CA GLY A 133 -12.04 7.49 -16.36
C GLY A 133 -11.78 7.95 -17.78
N ALA A 134 -10.80 8.83 -17.93
CA ALA A 134 -10.31 9.30 -19.22
C ALA A 134 -8.78 9.40 -19.18
N LYS A 135 -8.12 8.95 -20.27
CA LYS A 135 -6.67 9.06 -20.46
C LYS A 135 -6.37 9.54 -21.86
N ALA A 136 -5.35 10.38 -21.99
CA ALA A 136 -4.84 10.84 -23.27
C ALA A 136 -3.32 10.90 -23.24
N GLY A 137 -2.69 10.67 -24.39
CA GLY A 137 -1.25 10.80 -24.48
C GLY A 137 -0.77 10.95 -25.91
N ALA A 138 0.46 11.43 -26.01
CA ALA A 138 1.15 11.64 -27.27
C ALA A 138 2.61 11.19 -27.19
N THR A 139 3.09 10.58 -28.26
CA THR A 139 4.50 10.25 -28.48
C THR A 139 4.99 10.91 -29.74
N PHE A 140 6.11 11.63 -29.67
CA PHE A 140 6.78 12.24 -30.81
C PHE A 140 8.14 11.60 -31.05
N ARG A 141 8.44 11.21 -32.31
CA ARG A 141 9.69 10.55 -32.70
C ARG A 141 10.39 11.42 -33.73
N ILE A 142 11.57 11.94 -33.41
CA ILE A 142 12.30 12.89 -34.25
C ILE A 142 13.67 12.30 -34.57
N GLY A 143 13.99 12.27 -35.88
CA GLY A 143 15.30 11.84 -36.38
C GLY A 143 15.68 10.39 -36.03
N GLY A 144 14.70 9.54 -35.68
CA GLY A 144 14.91 8.14 -35.30
C GLY A 144 15.66 7.93 -33.98
N LYS A 145 16.04 9.01 -33.27
CA LYS A 145 16.82 8.95 -32.03
C LYS A 145 16.13 9.61 -30.84
N HIS A 146 15.30 10.60 -31.09
CA HIS A 146 14.63 11.37 -30.04
C HIS A 146 13.17 10.92 -29.90
N VAL A 147 12.77 10.64 -28.68
CA VAL A 147 11.40 10.24 -28.34
C VAL A 147 10.90 11.10 -27.18
N PHE A 148 9.80 11.79 -27.37
CA PHE A 148 9.09 12.55 -26.34
C PHE A 148 7.76 11.89 -26.09
N ASN A 149 7.40 11.66 -24.82
CA ASN A 149 6.09 11.16 -24.42
C ASN A 149 5.47 12.14 -23.43
N VAL A 150 4.16 12.31 -23.53
CA VAL A 150 3.33 13.00 -22.56
C VAL A 150 2.05 12.20 -22.35
N GLY A 151 1.61 12.08 -21.11
CA GLY A 151 0.39 11.39 -20.72
C GLY A 151 -0.36 12.15 -19.64
N LEU A 152 -1.68 12.14 -19.71
CA LEU A 152 -2.60 12.69 -18.72
C LEU A 152 -3.69 11.66 -18.45
N GLY A 153 -4.12 11.56 -17.19
CA GLY A 153 -5.20 10.67 -16.78
C GLY A 153 -6.02 11.24 -15.64
N TYR A 154 -7.30 10.92 -15.66
CA TYR A 154 -8.23 11.13 -14.56
C TYR A 154 -9.10 9.89 -14.40
N GLU A 155 -9.24 9.39 -13.19
CA GLU A 155 -10.07 8.22 -12.90
C GLU A 155 -10.81 8.42 -11.57
N GLU A 156 -12.06 8.02 -11.56
CA GLU A 156 -12.88 7.83 -10.36
C GLU A 156 -13.13 6.34 -10.16
N ASN A 157 -12.79 5.83 -9.00
CA ASN A 157 -12.88 4.42 -8.66
C ASN A 157 -13.64 4.24 -7.35
N ALA A 158 -14.40 3.16 -7.25
CA ALA A 158 -14.91 2.73 -5.94
C ALA A 158 -13.75 2.46 -4.97
N PRO A 159 -13.90 2.76 -3.67
CA PRO A 159 -12.90 2.45 -2.67
C PRO A 159 -12.66 0.94 -2.57
N LEU A 160 -11.54 0.54 -1.98
CA LEU A 160 -11.26 -0.86 -1.74
C LEU A 160 -12.34 -1.47 -0.82
N PRO A 161 -12.89 -2.66 -1.14
CA PRO A 161 -13.96 -3.28 -0.35
C PRO A 161 -13.61 -3.50 1.12
N TYR A 162 -12.32 -3.71 1.41
CA TYR A 162 -11.80 -3.87 2.77
C TYR A 162 -11.93 -2.58 3.59
N ASN A 163 -11.72 -1.43 2.96
CA ASN A 163 -11.75 -0.11 3.58
C ASN A 163 -13.16 0.49 3.66
N ALA A 164 -14.11 -0.09 2.92
CA ALA A 164 -15.47 0.43 2.84
C ALA A 164 -16.29 0.30 4.13
N PHE A 165 -15.85 -0.53 5.09
CA PHE A 165 -16.56 -0.80 6.34
C PHE A 165 -15.74 -0.36 7.55
N ILE A 166 -16.38 0.33 8.51
CA ILE A 166 -15.71 0.85 9.71
C ILE A 166 -15.10 -0.27 10.57
N ALA A 167 -15.86 -1.34 10.82
CA ALA A 167 -15.44 -2.46 11.65
C ALA A 167 -16.04 -3.77 11.12
N PRO A 168 -15.52 -4.29 10.00
CA PRO A 168 -16.18 -5.37 9.26
C PRO A 168 -16.30 -6.70 10.02
N ARG A 169 -15.47 -6.94 11.04
CA ARG A 169 -15.62 -8.14 11.90
C ARG A 169 -16.76 -8.01 12.91
N LEU A 170 -17.17 -6.78 13.21
CA LEU A 170 -18.12 -6.49 14.27
C LEU A 170 -19.51 -6.14 13.74
N LYS A 171 -19.61 -5.23 12.76
CA LYS A 171 -20.87 -4.61 12.35
C LYS A 171 -20.95 -4.28 10.86
N ASN A 172 -22.17 -3.91 10.43
CA ASN A 172 -22.52 -3.68 9.02
C ASN A 172 -22.29 -2.24 8.53
N ASP A 173 -21.77 -1.35 9.37
CA ASP A 173 -21.64 0.07 9.04
C ASP A 173 -20.58 0.32 7.99
N PHE A 174 -20.94 1.09 6.96
CA PHE A 174 -19.97 1.66 6.02
C PHE A 174 -19.16 2.78 6.67
N ALA A 175 -17.99 3.07 6.11
CA ALA A 175 -17.21 4.25 6.46
C ALA A 175 -18.07 5.51 6.24
N THR A 176 -17.94 6.48 7.16
CA THR A 176 -18.68 7.76 7.07
C THR A 176 -18.15 8.54 5.86
N ASP A 177 -19.06 9.18 5.11
CA ASP A 177 -18.73 9.94 3.90
C ASP A 177 -18.00 9.13 2.82
N LEU A 178 -18.29 7.81 2.74
CA LEU A 178 -17.72 6.91 1.76
C LEU A 178 -18.11 7.35 0.33
N THR A 179 -17.13 7.67 -0.48
CA THR A 179 -17.27 8.14 -1.86
C THR A 179 -16.25 7.51 -2.79
N ASN A 180 -16.28 7.85 -4.07
CA ASN A 180 -15.27 7.45 -5.03
C ASN A 180 -13.91 8.06 -4.68
N GLU A 181 -12.87 7.27 -4.88
CA GLU A 181 -11.49 7.73 -4.89
C GLU A 181 -11.18 8.34 -6.26
N GLU A 182 -10.56 9.52 -6.28
CA GLU A 182 -10.17 10.21 -7.50
C GLU A 182 -8.67 10.11 -7.69
N VAL A 183 -8.23 9.82 -8.92
CA VAL A 183 -6.81 9.74 -9.28
C VAL A 183 -6.55 10.63 -10.48
N MET A 184 -5.68 11.62 -10.30
CA MET A 184 -5.17 12.49 -11.36
C MET A 184 -3.71 12.13 -11.64
N THR A 185 -3.34 11.94 -12.90
CA THR A 185 -1.96 11.63 -13.30
C THR A 185 -1.50 12.53 -14.43
N ALA A 186 -0.23 12.94 -14.38
CA ALA A 186 0.47 13.59 -15.47
C ALA A 186 1.89 13.04 -15.56
N GLU A 187 2.34 12.73 -16.75
CA GLU A 187 3.72 12.30 -17.00
C GLU A 187 4.29 12.93 -18.26
N ALA A 188 5.59 13.18 -18.24
CA ALA A 188 6.33 13.57 -19.42
C ALA A 188 7.70 12.87 -19.43
N SER A 189 8.16 12.41 -20.58
CA SER A 189 9.47 11.81 -20.69
C SER A 189 10.15 12.18 -22.02
N TYR A 190 11.48 12.22 -21.95
CA TYR A 190 12.33 12.36 -23.11
C TYR A 190 13.36 11.25 -23.12
N ALA A 191 13.52 10.58 -24.25
CA ALA A 191 14.54 9.58 -24.47
C ALA A 191 15.39 9.92 -25.72
N PHE A 192 16.69 9.71 -25.59
CA PHE A 192 17.64 9.75 -26.69
C PHE A 192 18.25 8.36 -26.88
N ASN A 193 18.18 7.81 -28.08
CA ASN A 193 18.67 6.50 -28.46
C ASN A 193 19.76 6.62 -29.53
N GLY A 194 21.00 6.84 -29.08
CA GLY A 194 22.18 6.84 -29.93
C GLY A 194 22.88 5.48 -29.97
N PRO A 195 23.81 5.26 -30.91
CA PRO A 195 24.52 3.97 -31.03
C PRO A 195 25.49 3.69 -29.89
N ILE A 196 26.05 4.73 -29.28
CA ILE A 196 27.03 4.65 -28.18
C ILE A 196 26.40 5.08 -26.85
N PHE A 197 25.59 6.12 -26.87
CA PHE A 197 24.96 6.72 -25.72
C PHE A 197 23.43 6.68 -25.86
N ALA A 198 22.75 6.25 -24.81
CA ALA A 198 21.29 6.36 -24.70
C ALA A 198 20.95 6.89 -23.31
N PHE A 199 19.92 7.73 -23.22
CA PHE A 199 19.39 8.15 -21.92
C PHE A 199 17.88 8.40 -22.00
N LYS A 200 17.25 8.34 -20.84
CA LYS A 200 15.84 8.71 -20.64
C LYS A 200 15.73 9.53 -19.36
N VAL A 201 14.95 10.60 -19.41
CA VAL A 201 14.46 11.32 -18.25
C VAL A 201 12.92 11.27 -18.27
N SER A 202 12.32 11.01 -17.12
CA SER A 202 10.87 11.01 -16.94
C SER A 202 10.53 11.84 -15.70
N GLY A 203 9.49 12.67 -15.80
CA GLY A 203 8.87 13.32 -14.65
C GLY A 203 7.41 12.90 -14.56
N TYR A 204 6.91 12.70 -13.37
CA TYR A 204 5.52 12.33 -13.13
C TYR A 204 4.94 13.07 -11.92
N TYR A 205 3.63 13.21 -11.95
CA TYR A 205 2.81 13.71 -10.87
C TYR A 205 1.53 12.87 -10.78
N THR A 206 1.19 12.41 -9.59
CA THR A 206 -0.06 11.69 -9.33
C THR A 206 -0.66 12.21 -8.03
N ARG A 207 -1.92 12.58 -8.06
CA ARG A 207 -2.69 12.96 -6.88
C ARG A 207 -3.86 12.00 -6.69
N PHE A 208 -4.02 11.54 -5.45
CA PHE A 208 -5.16 10.77 -4.98
C PHE A 208 -5.99 11.67 -4.06
N ASN A 209 -7.28 11.75 -4.30
CA ASN A 209 -8.24 12.44 -3.44
C ASN A 209 -9.31 11.45 -2.97
N ASN A 210 -9.91 11.73 -1.83
CA ASN A 210 -11.01 10.96 -1.24
C ASN A 210 -10.68 9.48 -0.98
N VAL A 211 -9.41 9.13 -0.76
CA VAL A 211 -9.02 7.76 -0.44
C VAL A 211 -9.60 7.36 0.91
N THR A 212 -10.08 6.14 1.02
CA THR A 212 -10.57 5.55 2.25
C THR A 212 -9.57 4.51 2.74
N GLU A 213 -9.07 4.67 3.97
CA GLU A 213 -8.11 3.76 4.60
C GLU A 213 -8.65 3.20 5.92
N LEU A 214 -8.32 1.95 6.22
CA LEU A 214 -8.70 1.27 7.45
C LEU A 214 -7.48 0.66 8.13
N ASP A 215 -7.08 1.22 9.26
CA ASP A 215 -6.09 0.65 10.14
C ASP A 215 -6.73 -0.25 11.19
N GLN A 216 -6.06 -1.35 11.49
CA GLN A 216 -6.49 -2.30 12.51
C GLN A 216 -5.30 -2.69 13.36
N PHE A 217 -5.38 -2.44 14.66
CA PHE A 217 -4.27 -2.70 15.58
C PHE A 217 -4.77 -3.01 16.98
N TYR A 218 -3.91 -3.66 17.78
CA TYR A 218 -4.12 -3.76 19.21
C TYR A 218 -3.59 -2.49 19.87
N ASN A 219 -4.47 -1.78 20.57
CA ASN A 219 -4.14 -0.59 21.33
C ASN A 219 -3.78 -1.00 22.78
N ASP A 220 -2.49 -0.94 23.11
CA ASP A 220 -2.01 -1.33 24.44
C ASP A 220 -2.55 -0.39 25.54
N GLN A 221 -2.66 0.91 25.29
CA GLN A 221 -3.14 1.90 26.25
C GLN A 221 -4.59 1.62 26.64
N GLU A 222 -5.43 1.35 25.66
CA GLU A 222 -6.84 1.00 25.87
C GLU A 222 -7.03 -0.50 26.13
N SER A 223 -5.97 -1.31 25.95
CA SER A 223 -6.01 -2.77 26.02
C SER A 223 -7.11 -3.39 25.16
N ARG A 224 -7.30 -2.89 23.91
CA ARG A 224 -8.41 -3.25 23.01
C ARG A 224 -7.94 -3.38 21.58
N TYR A 225 -8.63 -4.23 20.81
CA TYR A 225 -8.50 -4.23 19.36
C TYR A 225 -9.27 -3.05 18.77
N THR A 226 -8.62 -2.29 17.91
CA THR A 226 -9.09 -0.98 17.44
C THR A 226 -9.16 -0.95 15.92
N TYR A 227 -10.22 -0.36 15.41
CA TYR A 227 -10.41 -0.01 14.00
C TYR A 227 -10.38 1.51 13.88
N LEU A 228 -9.51 2.01 13.02
CA LEU A 228 -9.40 3.42 12.66
C LEU A 228 -9.67 3.57 11.16
N SER A 229 -10.88 4.00 10.82
CA SER A 229 -11.30 4.23 9.44
C SER A 229 -11.14 5.72 9.11
N MET A 230 -10.31 6.04 8.13
CA MET A 230 -10.09 7.39 7.62
C MET A 230 -10.77 7.55 6.27
N THR A 231 -11.45 8.68 6.07
CA THR A 231 -12.10 9.04 4.80
C THR A 231 -11.65 10.43 4.35
N GLY A 232 -11.65 10.65 3.03
CA GLY A 232 -11.15 11.90 2.47
C GLY A 232 -9.63 12.05 2.60
N VAL A 233 -8.89 10.94 2.63
CA VAL A 233 -7.42 10.97 2.62
C VAL A 233 -6.94 11.47 1.26
N GLU A 234 -6.01 12.42 1.26
CA GLU A 234 -5.38 12.95 0.06
C GLU A 234 -3.89 12.64 0.08
N LYS A 235 -3.37 12.16 -1.07
CA LYS A 235 -1.96 11.80 -1.24
C LYS A 235 -1.41 12.38 -2.54
N GLU A 236 -0.14 12.72 -2.49
CA GLU A 236 0.58 13.26 -3.65
C GLU A 236 1.87 12.50 -3.89
N TYR A 237 2.08 12.12 -5.14
CA TYR A 237 3.28 11.43 -5.59
C TYR A 237 3.86 12.20 -6.77
N MET A 238 5.11 12.62 -6.66
CA MET A 238 5.83 13.26 -7.75
C MET A 238 7.27 12.80 -7.78
N GLY A 239 7.87 12.80 -8.96
CA GLY A 239 9.26 12.40 -9.04
C GLY A 239 9.88 12.61 -10.41
N VAL A 240 11.21 12.44 -10.39
CA VAL A 240 12.03 12.44 -11.60
C VAL A 240 12.86 11.16 -11.60
N GLU A 241 12.86 10.50 -12.74
CA GLU A 241 13.63 9.27 -13.00
C GLU A 241 14.61 9.52 -14.15
N LEU A 242 15.81 9.04 -13.98
CA LEU A 242 16.90 9.12 -14.93
C LEU A 242 17.46 7.73 -15.23
N ALA A 243 17.67 7.42 -16.50
CA ALA A 243 18.36 6.22 -16.95
C ALA A 243 19.33 6.59 -18.05
N ALA A 244 20.59 6.17 -17.93
CA ALA A 244 21.60 6.40 -18.96
C ALA A 244 22.44 5.15 -19.19
N SER A 245 22.89 4.96 -20.42
CA SER A 245 23.84 3.90 -20.76
C SER A 245 24.86 4.39 -21.79
N VAL A 246 26.13 4.01 -21.61
CA VAL A 246 27.23 4.35 -22.49
C VAL A 246 28.01 3.09 -22.83
N LYS A 247 28.15 2.79 -24.12
CA LYS A 247 29.05 1.73 -24.59
C LYS A 247 30.49 2.28 -24.60
N LEU A 248 31.28 1.94 -23.57
CA LEU A 248 32.65 2.36 -23.46
C LEU A 248 33.55 1.65 -24.48
N THR A 249 33.22 0.38 -24.76
CA THR A 249 33.81 -0.42 -25.84
C THR A 249 32.71 -1.29 -26.48
N SER A 250 33.06 -2.11 -27.47
CA SER A 250 32.14 -3.11 -28.04
C SER A 250 31.65 -4.12 -27.02
N ASN A 251 32.34 -4.29 -25.93
CA ASN A 251 32.12 -5.34 -24.92
C ASN A 251 31.75 -4.79 -23.54
N LEU A 252 32.02 -3.50 -23.28
CA LEU A 252 31.83 -2.87 -21.96
C LEU A 252 30.80 -1.74 -22.05
N THR A 253 29.79 -1.84 -21.21
CA THR A 253 28.70 -0.84 -21.09
C THR A 253 28.63 -0.33 -19.65
N LEU A 254 28.65 0.99 -19.50
CA LEU A 254 28.33 1.68 -18.25
C LEU A 254 26.85 2.02 -18.23
N LYS A 255 26.17 1.79 -17.10
CA LYS A 255 24.76 2.15 -16.85
C LYS A 255 24.65 3.00 -15.61
N ALA A 256 23.78 3.98 -15.64
CA ALA A 256 23.45 4.80 -14.48
C ALA A 256 21.93 4.96 -14.41
N LEU A 257 21.37 4.74 -13.21
CA LEU A 257 19.96 4.92 -12.90
C LEU A 257 19.85 5.83 -11.68
N GLY A 258 18.81 6.64 -11.63
CA GLY A 258 18.52 7.47 -10.47
C GLY A 258 17.04 7.81 -10.43
N THR A 259 16.49 7.79 -9.23
CA THR A 259 15.14 8.26 -8.96
C THR A 259 15.16 9.18 -7.74
N PHE A 260 14.42 10.27 -7.84
CA PHE A 260 14.19 11.21 -6.76
C PHE A 260 12.71 11.54 -6.71
N ASN A 261 12.04 11.01 -5.68
CA ASN A 261 10.60 11.05 -5.55
C ASN A 261 10.19 11.78 -4.26
N ASN A 262 8.95 12.26 -4.24
CA ASN A 262 8.21 12.62 -3.05
C ASN A 262 6.85 11.87 -3.09
N ALA A 263 6.49 11.26 -1.98
CA ALA A 263 5.21 10.57 -1.80
C ALA A 263 4.73 10.90 -0.39
N GLU A 264 3.63 11.63 -0.27
CA GLU A 264 3.17 12.18 1.00
C GLU A 264 1.66 12.31 1.10
N TYR A 265 1.20 12.34 2.35
CA TYR A 265 -0.14 12.78 2.70
C TYR A 265 -0.18 14.31 2.64
N VAL A 266 -1.26 14.87 2.10
CA VAL A 266 -1.37 16.33 1.89
C VAL A 266 -2.60 16.94 2.54
N ASN A 267 -3.18 16.23 3.50
CA ASN A 267 -4.27 16.73 4.34
C ASN A 267 -4.33 15.99 5.69
N ASN A 268 -5.23 16.46 6.54
CA ASN A 268 -5.59 15.82 7.81
C ASN A 268 -7.01 15.25 7.70
N PRO A 269 -7.17 13.94 7.40
CA PRO A 269 -8.47 13.34 7.13
C PRO A 269 -9.33 13.16 8.38
N ASN A 270 -10.64 13.09 8.17
CA ASN A 270 -11.59 12.64 9.18
C ASN A 270 -11.39 11.15 9.50
N ALA A 271 -11.61 10.79 10.75
CA ALA A 271 -11.44 9.43 11.22
C ALA A 271 -12.61 8.95 12.08
N ASN A 272 -12.92 7.67 11.97
CA ASN A 272 -13.86 6.95 12.81
C ASN A 272 -13.10 5.90 13.62
N LEU A 273 -13.08 6.04 14.94
CA LEU A 273 -12.45 5.12 15.87
C LEU A 273 -13.50 4.20 16.47
N THR A 274 -13.35 2.89 16.29
CA THR A 274 -14.23 1.86 16.83
C THR A 274 -13.41 0.81 17.57
N TYR A 275 -13.76 0.52 18.81
CA TYR A 275 -13.17 -0.57 19.57
C TYR A 275 -13.96 -1.86 19.41
N GLU A 276 -13.28 -3.02 19.37
CA GLU A 276 -13.93 -4.31 19.13
C GLU A 276 -14.94 -4.68 20.23
N ASN A 277 -14.76 -4.16 21.44
CA ASN A 277 -15.62 -4.39 22.60
C ASN A 277 -16.66 -3.28 22.87
N GLU A 278 -16.81 -2.30 21.98
CA GLU A 278 -17.79 -1.22 22.08
C GLU A 278 -18.68 -1.17 20.82
N SER A 279 -19.91 -0.70 20.99
CA SER A 279 -20.84 -0.47 19.87
C SER A 279 -20.70 0.91 19.25
N GLU A 280 -20.17 1.86 20.01
CA GLU A 280 -20.05 3.26 19.60
C GLU A 280 -18.84 3.49 18.70
N THR A 281 -18.96 4.48 17.82
CA THR A 281 -17.88 4.98 16.98
C THR A 281 -17.61 6.42 17.37
N LYS A 282 -16.35 6.72 17.65
CA LYS A 282 -15.88 8.09 17.99
C LYS A 282 -15.34 8.74 16.72
N GLN A 283 -15.76 9.99 16.47
CA GLN A 283 -15.25 10.78 15.35
C GLN A 283 -14.08 11.64 15.80
N ASP A 284 -13.05 11.75 14.96
CA ASP A 284 -11.86 12.53 15.22
C ASP A 284 -11.20 12.97 13.89
N VAL A 285 -10.07 13.64 13.97
CA VAL A 285 -9.20 14.02 12.85
C VAL A 285 -7.83 13.42 13.06
N VAL A 286 -7.21 12.88 12.01
CA VAL A 286 -5.84 12.40 12.03
C VAL A 286 -4.90 13.46 11.46
N TYR A 287 -3.92 13.92 12.24
CA TYR A 287 -2.97 14.96 11.86
C TYR A 287 -1.74 14.36 11.17
N ILE A 288 -1.82 14.16 9.86
CA ILE A 288 -0.80 13.47 9.04
C ILE A 288 -0.34 14.27 7.81
N ASP A 289 -0.80 15.51 7.66
CA ASP A 289 -0.33 16.38 6.58
C ASP A 289 1.21 16.51 6.58
N GLY A 290 1.84 16.25 5.42
CA GLY A 290 3.28 16.22 5.23
C GLY A 290 3.98 14.89 5.59
N MET A 291 3.28 13.90 6.17
CA MET A 291 3.84 12.56 6.43
C MET A 291 4.12 11.84 5.10
N LYS A 292 5.25 11.11 5.06
CA LYS A 292 5.70 10.40 3.87
C LYS A 292 5.13 8.98 3.84
N GLU A 293 4.86 8.49 2.64
CA GLU A 293 4.58 7.07 2.42
C GLU A 293 5.80 6.24 2.80
N SER A 294 5.53 5.11 3.43
CA SER A 294 6.54 4.15 3.88
C SER A 294 6.75 3.01 2.87
N GLY A 295 7.70 2.13 3.15
CA GLY A 295 7.89 0.86 2.45
C GLY A 295 8.86 0.88 1.29
N THR A 296 9.15 2.04 0.69
CA THR A 296 10.17 2.18 -0.36
C THR A 296 10.99 3.45 -0.16
N PRO A 297 12.33 3.41 -0.48
CA PRO A 297 13.13 4.63 -0.46
C PRO A 297 12.63 5.62 -1.52
N LEU A 298 12.49 6.90 -1.15
CA LEU A 298 12.09 7.96 -2.07
C LEU A 298 13.25 8.40 -2.98
N SER A 299 14.47 7.98 -2.69
CA SER A 299 15.62 8.19 -3.57
C SER A 299 16.42 6.90 -3.70
N ALA A 300 16.74 6.52 -4.92
CA ALA A 300 17.56 5.36 -5.22
C ALA A 300 18.46 5.64 -6.41
N TYR A 301 19.71 5.22 -6.31
CA TYR A 301 20.72 5.42 -7.36
C TYR A 301 21.44 4.11 -7.62
N SER A 302 21.75 3.83 -8.89
CA SER A 302 22.51 2.66 -9.28
C SER A 302 23.55 3.02 -10.34
N LEU A 303 24.76 2.51 -10.18
CA LEU A 303 25.81 2.58 -11.17
C LEU A 303 26.30 1.16 -11.49
N GLY A 304 26.19 0.77 -12.74
CA GLY A 304 26.45 -0.58 -13.21
C GLY A 304 27.47 -0.64 -14.35
N LEU A 305 28.26 -1.70 -14.36
CA LEU A 305 29.15 -2.05 -15.46
C LEU A 305 28.82 -3.47 -15.95
N ASP A 306 28.56 -3.60 -17.26
CA ASP A 306 28.33 -4.87 -17.92
C ASP A 306 29.47 -5.15 -18.90
N TYR A 307 30.09 -6.31 -18.77
CA TYR A 307 31.15 -6.78 -19.69
C TYR A 307 30.78 -8.11 -20.33
N ASN A 308 30.72 -8.14 -21.65
CA ASN A 308 30.33 -9.30 -22.45
C ASN A 308 31.44 -9.73 -23.41
N VAL A 309 31.95 -10.96 -23.31
CA VAL A 309 33.01 -11.47 -24.19
C VAL A 309 32.87 -12.98 -24.42
N LYS A 310 32.82 -13.39 -25.67
CA LYS A 310 32.86 -14.83 -26.07
C LYS A 310 31.89 -15.72 -25.29
N GLY A 311 30.64 -15.21 -25.04
CA GLY A 311 29.60 -15.93 -24.30
C GLY A 311 29.73 -15.86 -22.78
N TRP A 312 30.74 -15.17 -22.23
CA TRP A 312 30.78 -14.74 -20.84
C TRP A 312 30.07 -13.42 -20.69
N PHE A 313 29.37 -13.24 -19.58
CA PHE A 313 28.87 -11.95 -19.12
C PHE A 313 29.21 -11.73 -17.66
N PHE A 314 29.57 -10.51 -17.34
CA PHE A 314 29.87 -10.03 -15.99
C PHE A 314 29.07 -8.74 -15.78
N SER A 315 28.48 -8.61 -14.63
CA SER A 315 27.79 -7.39 -14.22
C SER A 315 28.16 -7.05 -12.78
N ILE A 316 28.43 -5.80 -12.53
CA ILE A 316 28.60 -5.24 -11.19
C ILE A 316 27.69 -4.02 -11.08
N ASN A 317 26.88 -3.95 -9.99
CA ASN A 317 25.96 -2.84 -9.74
C ASN A 317 26.14 -2.35 -8.30
N GLY A 318 26.53 -1.09 -8.15
CA GLY A 318 26.51 -0.38 -6.87
C GLY A 318 25.21 0.36 -6.73
N ASN A 319 24.46 0.08 -5.67
CA ASN A 319 23.16 0.65 -5.39
C ASN A 319 23.19 1.44 -4.09
N TYR A 320 22.67 2.68 -4.11
CA TYR A 320 22.52 3.52 -2.94
C TYR A 320 21.07 3.92 -2.76
N TYR A 321 20.54 3.68 -1.57
CA TYR A 321 19.16 3.98 -1.18
C TYR A 321 19.13 5.05 -0.11
N HIS A 322 18.19 5.98 -0.20
CA HIS A 322 18.08 7.10 0.73
C HIS A 322 16.64 7.59 0.83
N ARG A 323 16.30 8.31 1.92
CA ARG A 323 14.97 8.82 2.19
C ARG A 323 13.93 7.71 2.30
N GLY A 324 14.24 6.64 3.03
CA GLY A 324 13.25 5.68 3.51
C GLY A 324 12.61 6.19 4.79
N PHE A 325 11.30 5.99 4.93
CA PHE A 325 10.55 6.46 6.09
C PHE A 325 9.88 5.30 6.80
N ILE A 326 9.76 5.43 8.13
CA ILE A 326 9.02 4.47 8.95
C ILE A 326 7.52 4.57 8.64
N ASP A 327 6.81 3.45 8.75
CA ASP A 327 5.36 3.43 8.74
C ASP A 327 4.84 4.02 10.06
N PHE A 328 4.23 5.18 9.97
CA PHE A 328 3.81 5.94 11.14
C PHE A 328 2.47 5.45 11.71
N SER A 329 2.27 5.60 13.01
CA SER A 329 0.99 5.29 13.65
C SER A 329 0.01 6.44 13.49
N THR A 330 -1.09 6.19 12.79
CA THR A 330 -2.21 7.13 12.63
C THR A 330 -2.91 7.40 13.97
N TYR A 331 -3.03 6.38 14.85
CA TYR A 331 -3.62 6.51 16.17
C TYR A 331 -2.93 7.55 17.04
N ARG A 332 -1.60 7.64 16.98
CA ARG A 332 -0.81 8.59 17.77
C ARG A 332 -0.96 10.03 17.27
N ARG A 333 -1.51 10.20 16.08
CA ARG A 333 -1.77 11.49 15.43
C ARG A 333 -3.26 11.85 15.43
N LEU A 334 -4.09 11.10 16.17
CA LEU A 334 -5.48 11.48 16.43
C LEU A 334 -5.57 12.74 17.29
N GLY A 335 -6.49 13.62 16.98
CA GLY A 335 -6.73 14.84 17.72
C GLY A 335 -6.95 14.60 19.21
N ASN A 336 -7.78 13.62 19.57
CA ASN A 336 -8.02 13.24 20.95
C ASN A 336 -6.74 12.77 21.69
N VAL A 337 -5.89 11.99 21.02
CA VAL A 337 -4.60 11.53 21.59
C VAL A 337 -3.62 12.68 21.75
N LEU A 338 -3.65 13.66 20.84
CA LEU A 338 -2.83 14.88 20.88
C LEU A 338 -3.41 15.95 21.83
N GLY A 339 -4.62 15.74 22.38
CA GLY A 339 -5.31 16.76 23.18
C GLY A 339 -5.89 17.91 22.34
N ILE A 340 -6.13 17.68 21.03
CA ILE A 340 -6.69 18.66 20.10
C ILE A 340 -8.19 18.36 19.96
N LYS A 341 -9.07 19.37 20.13
CA LYS A 341 -10.51 19.20 19.91
C LYS A 341 -10.88 19.32 18.42
N PRO A 342 -11.73 18.41 17.90
CA PRO A 342 -12.29 18.56 16.57
C PRO A 342 -13.01 19.94 16.42
N GLY A 343 -12.71 20.65 15.33
CA GLY A 343 -13.33 21.95 15.01
C GLY A 343 -12.55 23.18 15.48
N ASN A 344 -11.46 23.04 16.24
CA ASN A 344 -10.66 24.16 16.74
C ASN A 344 -9.30 24.35 16.04
N ASN A 345 -9.12 23.85 14.83
CA ASN A 345 -7.87 23.95 14.05
C ASN A 345 -6.59 23.63 14.85
N GLY A 346 -6.68 22.81 15.89
CA GLY A 346 -5.54 22.39 16.69
C GLY A 346 -4.99 23.45 17.68
N THR A 347 -5.76 24.48 18.00
CA THR A 347 -5.21 25.62 18.76
C THR A 347 -5.64 25.73 20.22
N VAL A 348 -6.59 24.92 20.70
CA VAL A 348 -7.08 25.04 22.09
C VAL A 348 -7.36 23.66 22.74
N ASN A 349 -6.94 23.49 24.01
CA ASN A 349 -7.24 22.31 24.82
C ASN A 349 -8.68 22.34 25.39
N ASP A 350 -9.03 21.32 26.21
CA ASP A 350 -10.34 21.16 26.86
C ASP A 350 -10.73 22.34 27.77
N HIS A 351 -9.78 23.18 28.13
CA HIS A 351 -9.98 24.37 28.96
C HIS A 351 -9.93 25.67 28.16
N GLY A 352 -9.90 25.60 26.79
CA GLY A 352 -9.86 26.79 25.93
C GLY A 352 -8.47 27.47 25.87
N ASN A 353 -7.43 26.85 26.43
CA ASN A 353 -6.07 27.42 26.35
C ASN A 353 -5.39 27.05 25.03
N PRO A 354 -4.60 27.94 24.43
CA PRO A 354 -3.79 27.62 23.25
C PRO A 354 -2.91 26.41 23.54
N VAL A 355 -3.03 25.36 22.74
CA VAL A 355 -2.14 24.20 22.77
C VAL A 355 -1.29 24.25 21.51
N THR A 356 0.00 24.37 21.67
CA THR A 356 0.97 23.95 20.68
C THR A 356 1.06 22.42 20.79
N ALA A 357 0.08 21.70 20.23
CA ALA A 357 0.18 20.27 20.13
C ALA A 357 1.39 19.95 19.24
N ILE A 358 2.34 19.21 19.80
CA ILE A 358 3.48 18.73 19.02
C ILE A 358 3.00 17.47 18.31
N ILE A 359 2.72 17.61 17.01
CA ILE A 359 2.45 16.46 16.14
C ILE A 359 3.76 15.65 16.04
N PRO A 360 3.75 14.35 16.39
CA PRO A 360 4.96 13.54 16.31
C PRO A 360 5.49 13.47 14.88
N GLY A 361 6.79 13.78 14.72
CA GLY A 361 7.48 13.62 13.44
C GLY A 361 7.57 12.16 13.01
N GLN A 362 7.87 11.94 11.75
CA GLN A 362 8.13 10.63 11.17
C GLN A 362 9.64 10.39 11.08
N GLU A 363 10.09 9.19 11.46
CA GLU A 363 11.51 8.82 11.36
C GLU A 363 11.90 8.61 9.89
N GLU A 364 12.95 9.30 9.45
CA GLU A 364 13.66 9.03 8.20
C GLU A 364 14.85 8.09 8.49
N PHE A 365 15.02 7.04 7.69
CA PHE A 365 16.11 6.09 7.85
C PHE A 365 17.39 6.61 7.21
N ASP A 366 18.51 6.27 7.82
CA ASP A 366 19.81 6.47 7.21
C ASP A 366 19.90 5.70 5.89
N GLY A 367 20.50 6.30 4.89
CA GLY A 367 20.73 5.66 3.60
C GLY A 367 21.68 4.48 3.70
N GLY A 368 21.71 3.63 2.66
CA GLY A 368 22.58 2.48 2.63
C GLY A 368 23.07 2.14 1.23
N PHE A 369 24.27 1.58 1.17
CA PHE A 369 24.91 1.12 -0.07
C PHE A 369 24.96 -0.41 -0.10
N MET A 370 24.63 -0.99 -1.27
CA MET A 370 24.76 -2.42 -1.55
C MET A 370 25.46 -2.62 -2.90
N LEU A 371 26.25 -3.68 -2.99
CA LEU A 371 26.93 -4.08 -4.22
C LEU A 371 26.43 -5.45 -4.66
N ASP A 372 26.02 -5.56 -5.92
CA ASP A 372 25.56 -6.79 -6.53
C ASP A 372 26.49 -7.22 -7.67
N LEU A 373 26.75 -8.52 -7.77
CA LEU A 373 27.58 -9.11 -8.80
C LEU A 373 26.81 -10.20 -9.54
N SER A 374 27.02 -10.28 -10.85
CA SER A 374 26.54 -11.40 -11.66
C SER A 374 27.60 -11.87 -12.62
N ILE A 375 27.77 -13.18 -12.72
CA ILE A 375 28.66 -13.82 -13.69
C ILE A 375 27.94 -14.98 -14.36
N GLY A 376 28.06 -15.07 -15.67
CA GLY A 376 27.47 -16.19 -16.37
C GLY A 376 28.20 -16.55 -17.65
N LYS A 377 27.88 -17.75 -18.13
CA LYS A 377 28.42 -18.32 -19.35
C LYS A 377 27.31 -18.93 -20.18
N TYR A 378 27.27 -18.56 -21.46
CA TYR A 378 26.48 -19.23 -22.47
C TYR A 378 27.41 -20.07 -23.37
N ILE A 379 27.14 -21.38 -23.44
CA ILE A 379 27.90 -22.36 -24.21
C ILE A 379 26.98 -22.93 -25.28
N ARG A 380 27.36 -22.74 -26.54
CA ARG A 380 26.74 -23.43 -27.67
C ARG A 380 27.30 -24.84 -27.80
N LEU A 381 26.43 -25.82 -27.82
CA LEU A 381 26.79 -27.22 -28.01
C LEU A 381 26.39 -27.65 -29.43
N GLN A 382 26.83 -28.85 -29.82
CA GLN A 382 26.45 -29.42 -31.11
C GLN A 382 24.95 -29.69 -31.23
N LYS A 383 24.44 -29.79 -32.47
CA LYS A 383 23.02 -30.08 -32.78
C LYS A 383 22.00 -29.10 -32.21
N GLY A 384 22.37 -27.81 -32.19
CA GLY A 384 21.46 -26.73 -31.72
C GLY A 384 21.26 -26.66 -30.21
N ARG A 385 21.92 -27.49 -29.43
CA ARG A 385 21.87 -27.49 -27.96
C ARG A 385 22.63 -26.31 -27.37
N SER A 386 22.26 -25.89 -26.17
CA SER A 386 23.01 -24.85 -25.44
C SER A 386 22.92 -25.08 -23.94
N LEU A 387 23.95 -24.63 -23.23
CA LEU A 387 24.06 -24.60 -21.78
C LEU A 387 24.25 -23.16 -21.34
N SER A 388 23.46 -22.69 -20.41
CA SER A 388 23.64 -21.38 -19.74
C SER A 388 23.84 -21.62 -18.25
N ILE A 389 24.84 -20.97 -17.68
CA ILE A 389 25.12 -20.99 -16.24
C ILE A 389 25.19 -19.53 -15.81
N ASN A 390 24.45 -19.16 -14.79
CA ASN A 390 24.46 -17.80 -14.23
C ASN A 390 24.47 -17.87 -12.70
N LEU A 391 25.45 -17.22 -12.09
CA LEU A 391 25.55 -16.97 -10.65
C LEU A 391 25.31 -15.48 -10.41
N THR A 392 24.33 -15.15 -9.58
CA THR A 392 24.10 -13.80 -9.07
C THR A 392 24.35 -13.80 -7.57
N LEU A 393 25.10 -12.82 -7.10
CA LEU A 393 25.35 -12.54 -5.69
C LEU A 393 24.81 -11.15 -5.38
N ASN A 394 23.88 -11.06 -4.45
CA ASN A 394 23.31 -9.79 -4.00
C ASN A 394 23.95 -9.38 -2.67
N ASN A 395 24.10 -8.08 -2.49
CA ASN A 395 24.67 -7.49 -1.30
C ASN A 395 26.00 -8.13 -0.89
N VAL A 396 26.98 -8.15 -1.81
CA VAL A 396 28.32 -8.73 -1.54
C VAL A 396 29.10 -7.94 -0.50
N THR A 397 28.70 -6.70 -0.20
CA THR A 397 29.21 -5.90 0.92
C THR A 397 28.71 -6.41 2.27
N ASN A 398 27.73 -7.32 2.26
CA ASN A 398 27.06 -7.87 3.44
C ASN A 398 26.53 -6.78 4.40
N ASN A 399 25.97 -5.70 3.85
CA ASN A 399 25.38 -4.63 4.66
C ASN A 399 24.04 -5.13 5.24
N THR A 400 24.02 -5.44 6.52
CA THR A 400 22.84 -5.88 7.28
C THR A 400 22.28 -4.80 8.20
N ASP A 401 22.92 -3.65 8.28
CA ASP A 401 22.55 -2.57 9.20
C ASP A 401 21.60 -1.55 8.56
N MET A 402 21.44 -1.59 7.23
CA MET A 402 20.54 -0.71 6.51
C MET A 402 19.08 -1.06 6.85
N LYS A 403 18.34 -0.09 7.41
CA LYS A 403 16.89 -0.21 7.59
C LYS A 403 16.20 -0.15 6.24
N THR A 404 15.34 -1.14 5.95
CA THR A 404 14.55 -1.23 4.72
C THR A 404 13.08 -0.93 4.93
N GLY A 405 12.65 -0.80 6.18
CA GLY A 405 11.29 -0.50 6.58
C GLY A 405 11.12 -0.64 8.09
N GLY A 406 9.90 -0.56 8.52
CA GLY A 406 9.54 -0.66 9.93
C GLY A 406 8.21 0.05 10.19
N TYR A 407 7.71 -0.04 11.41
CA TYR A 407 6.49 0.63 11.82
C TYR A 407 6.55 1.12 13.27
N GLU A 408 5.88 2.24 13.54
CA GLU A 408 5.63 2.71 14.89
C GLU A 408 4.62 1.80 15.58
N GLN A 409 4.91 1.39 16.80
CA GLN A 409 3.96 0.63 17.61
C GLN A 409 3.04 1.59 18.38
N ASN A 410 1.77 1.17 18.61
CA ASN A 410 0.83 1.91 19.45
C ASN A 410 1.07 1.66 20.93
N ARG A 411 2.33 1.48 21.32
CA ARG A 411 2.75 1.38 22.72
C ARG A 411 3.10 2.74 23.27
N ASP A 412 2.71 3.00 24.50
CA ASP A 412 3.05 4.22 25.21
C ASP A 412 4.11 3.90 26.28
N ASP A 413 5.24 4.61 26.22
CA ASP A 413 6.29 4.54 27.28
C ASP A 413 5.93 5.34 28.53
N ASN A 414 4.93 6.22 28.45
CA ASN A 414 4.49 7.04 29.56
C ASN A 414 3.58 6.31 30.54
N TYR A 415 3.72 4.99 30.64
CA TYR A 415 3.00 4.25 31.65
C TYR A 415 3.37 4.81 33.03
N ASP A 416 2.61 5.78 33.43
CA ASP A 416 2.39 6.36 34.75
C ASP A 416 3.62 6.49 35.68
N ASP A 417 4.68 7.15 35.22
CA ASP A 417 5.77 7.60 36.10
C ASP A 417 5.50 9.00 36.71
N GLY A 418 4.29 9.56 36.48
CA GLY A 418 3.89 10.88 36.98
C GLY A 418 4.66 12.05 36.39
N ARG A 419 5.38 11.86 35.27
CA ARG A 419 6.17 12.89 34.61
C ARG A 419 5.58 13.22 33.27
N ASP A 420 5.27 14.49 33.06
CA ASP A 420 4.91 15.09 31.76
C ASP A 420 6.14 15.02 30.82
N ARG A 421 6.30 13.95 30.09
CA ARG A 421 7.40 13.79 29.11
C ARG A 421 6.83 13.77 27.71
N PRO A 422 7.48 14.45 26.76
CA PRO A 422 7.13 14.29 25.36
C PRO A 422 7.34 12.82 24.96
N TYR A 423 6.39 12.29 24.21
CA TYR A 423 6.40 10.94 23.71
C TYR A 423 7.65 10.65 22.86
N GLN A 424 8.33 9.53 23.13
CA GLN A 424 9.49 9.08 22.34
C GLN A 424 9.11 7.86 21.50
N PHE A 425 8.66 8.10 20.28
CA PHE A 425 8.23 7.06 19.35
C PHE A 425 9.32 6.05 19.00
N SER A 426 10.58 6.47 18.86
CA SER A 426 11.67 5.64 18.42
C SER A 426 11.95 4.44 19.32
N ARG A 427 11.60 4.49 20.60
CA ARG A 427 11.81 3.40 21.56
C ARG A 427 10.97 2.16 21.26
N HIS A 428 9.84 2.31 20.57
CA HIS A 428 8.88 1.24 20.33
C HIS A 428 8.67 0.92 18.86
N SER A 429 9.46 1.52 17.96
CA SER A 429 9.43 1.18 16.54
C SER A 429 9.99 -0.22 16.31
N LYS A 430 9.43 -0.91 15.33
CA LYS A 430 9.98 -2.16 14.79
C LYS A 430 10.63 -1.87 13.46
N TYR A 431 11.79 -2.49 13.21
CA TYR A 431 12.55 -2.27 11.99
C TYR A 431 12.75 -3.56 11.22
N TYR A 432 12.76 -3.42 9.91
CA TYR A 432 13.21 -4.43 8.97
C TYR A 432 14.55 -4.00 8.40
N TYR A 433 15.45 -4.96 8.24
CA TYR A 433 16.80 -4.70 7.76
C TYR A 433 17.07 -5.41 6.45
N ALA A 434 18.04 -4.93 5.71
CA ALA A 434 18.49 -5.55 4.48
C ALA A 434 18.98 -6.98 4.75
N GLN A 435 18.67 -7.88 3.82
CA GLN A 435 19.25 -9.21 3.86
C GLN A 435 20.76 -9.14 3.61
N GLY A 436 21.54 -9.90 4.36
CA GLY A 436 22.97 -10.07 4.11
C GLY A 436 23.25 -10.70 2.75
N LEU A 437 24.52 -11.01 2.52
CA LEU A 437 24.97 -11.67 1.29
C LEU A 437 24.09 -12.90 0.99
N ASN A 438 23.52 -12.90 -0.18
CA ASN A 438 22.76 -14.02 -0.70
C ASN A 438 23.09 -14.27 -2.18
N GLY A 439 22.80 -15.46 -2.68
CA GLY A 439 23.15 -15.82 -4.03
C GLY A 439 22.16 -16.78 -4.67
N PHE A 440 22.12 -16.72 -6.00
CA PHE A 440 21.26 -17.56 -6.82
C PHE A 440 22.05 -18.12 -7.99
N LEU A 441 22.08 -19.46 -8.12
CA LEU A 441 22.68 -20.16 -9.26
C LEU A 441 21.57 -20.69 -10.17
N ASN A 442 21.60 -20.25 -11.42
CA ASN A 442 20.72 -20.77 -12.47
C ASN A 442 21.52 -21.57 -13.50
N VAL A 443 21.07 -22.78 -13.79
CA VAL A 443 21.63 -23.63 -14.84
C VAL A 443 20.51 -24.02 -15.81
N GLY A 444 20.61 -23.56 -17.04
CA GLY A 444 19.64 -23.83 -18.10
C GLY A 444 20.26 -24.70 -19.20
N PHE A 445 19.59 -25.77 -19.58
CA PHE A 445 19.96 -26.60 -20.71
C PHE A 445 18.82 -26.58 -21.74
N ARG A 446 19.16 -26.28 -22.98
CA ARG A 446 18.25 -26.33 -24.12
C ARG A 446 18.72 -27.43 -25.09
N PHE A 447 17.82 -28.32 -25.41
CA PHE A 447 18.05 -29.45 -26.34
C PHE A 447 17.16 -29.37 -27.58
#